data_be2c8910eb9ae509084378d93b5aefea
#
_entry.id   be2c8910eb9ae509084378d93b5aefea
#
_cell.length_a   1.000
_cell.length_b   1.000
_cell.length_c   1.000
_cell.angle_alpha   90.00
_cell.angle_beta   90.00
_cell.angle_gamma   90.00
#
_symmetry.space_group_name_H-M   'P 1'
#
loop_
_entity.id
_entity.type
_entity.pdbx_description
1 polymer ?
#
loop_
_entity_poly.entity_id
_entity_poly.type
_entity_poly.pdbx_seq_one_letter_code
_entity_poly.pdbx_strand_id
1 'polypeptide(L)'
;MSVARVCHLSTAHPPRDGRIFRKECASLAKRGADVWFIGAQDGDEIDSGVHVVGIGKATNRIDRLTRRQVKAWKALERVNPDLVHIHDPELIPMVLAWVKLRGRAAVFDAHEDLVAQIDSKAYLSERVRPLARMVAKTLVALADKCYDGII
;
A
#
# COMPACT_ATOMS: atom_id res chain seq x y z
N MET A 1 21.24 -15.62 10.19
CA MET A 1 20.03 -15.50 9.32
C MET A 1 19.69 -14.01 9.28
N SER A 2 19.60 -13.41 8.10
CA SER A 2 19.14 -12.01 8.00
C SER A 2 17.65 -11.94 8.38
N VAL A 3 17.29 -10.94 9.18
CA VAL A 3 15.90 -10.65 9.51
C VAL A 3 15.20 -10.19 8.23
N ALA A 4 14.05 -10.76 7.91
CA ALA A 4 13.27 -10.37 6.73
C ALA A 4 12.80 -8.91 6.87
N ARG A 5 12.98 -8.14 5.80
CA ARG A 5 12.52 -6.75 5.71
C ARG A 5 11.09 -6.69 5.22
N VAL A 6 10.20 -6.17 6.05
CA VAL A 6 8.78 -5.98 5.75
C VAL A 6 8.52 -4.51 5.51
N CYS A 7 7.89 -4.18 4.38
CA CYS A 7 7.53 -2.82 4.03
C CYS A 7 6.01 -2.67 3.89
N HIS A 8 5.41 -1.89 4.76
CA HIS A 8 4.03 -1.43 4.59
C HIS A 8 4.00 -0.21 3.68
N LEU A 9 3.06 -0.16 2.75
CA LEU A 9 2.95 0.91 1.76
C LEU A 9 1.52 1.44 1.68
N SER A 10 1.38 2.76 1.86
CA SER A 10 0.11 3.48 1.68
C SER A 10 0.33 4.88 1.12
N THR A 11 -0.52 5.27 0.17
CA THR A 11 -0.57 6.63 -0.41
C THR A 11 -1.75 7.45 0.09
N ALA A 12 -2.73 6.81 0.73
CA ALA A 12 -3.99 7.42 1.16
C ALA A 12 -4.11 7.58 2.68
N HIS A 13 -3.58 6.63 3.45
CA HIS A 13 -3.71 6.65 4.91
C HIS A 13 -2.75 7.65 5.58
N PRO A 14 -3.17 8.26 6.71
CA PRO A 14 -2.27 9.09 7.51
C PRO A 14 -1.02 8.32 7.98
N PRO A 15 0.14 8.98 8.10
CA PRO A 15 1.39 8.31 8.47
C PRO A 15 1.37 7.62 9.84
N ARG A 16 0.47 8.06 10.71
CA ARG A 16 0.28 7.52 12.08
C ARG A 16 -1.09 6.85 12.22
N ASP A 17 -1.56 6.20 11.16
CA ASP A 17 -2.80 5.43 11.19
C ASP A 17 -2.81 4.43 12.36
N GLY A 18 -3.94 4.35 13.06
CA GLY A 18 -4.06 3.54 14.26
C GLY A 18 -3.94 2.04 14.01
N ARG A 19 -4.37 1.58 12.82
CA ARG A 19 -4.31 0.17 12.44
C ARG A 19 -2.98 -0.15 11.77
N ILE A 20 -2.66 0.50 10.67
CA ILE A 20 -1.47 0.19 9.87
C ILE A 20 -0.20 0.46 10.67
N PHE A 21 -0.02 1.68 11.16
CA PHE A 21 1.23 2.04 11.82
C PHE A 21 1.33 1.49 13.24
N ARG A 22 0.32 1.79 14.11
CA ARG A 22 0.41 1.47 15.53
C ARG A 22 0.21 -0.01 15.84
N LYS A 23 -0.76 -0.67 15.17
CA LYS A 23 -1.05 -2.09 15.44
C LYS A 23 -0.18 -3.02 14.61
N GLU A 24 0.00 -2.78 13.32
CA GLU A 24 0.76 -3.69 12.45
C GLU A 24 2.26 -3.38 12.48
N CYS A 25 2.70 -2.23 11.96
CA CYS A 25 4.13 -1.91 11.86
C CYS A 25 4.84 -1.93 13.22
N ALA A 26 4.33 -1.20 14.21
CA ALA A 26 4.97 -1.12 15.53
C ALA A 26 4.96 -2.45 16.28
N SER A 27 3.94 -3.30 16.08
CA SER A 27 3.90 -4.63 16.69
C SER A 27 4.91 -5.59 16.08
N LEU A 28 5.12 -5.53 14.77
CA LEU A 28 6.17 -6.31 14.09
C LEU A 28 7.56 -5.85 14.51
N ALA A 29 7.79 -4.54 14.57
CA ALA A 29 9.06 -3.98 15.02
C ALA A 29 9.40 -4.38 16.48
N LYS A 30 8.41 -4.36 17.40
CA LYS A 30 8.59 -4.84 18.77
C LYS A 30 8.97 -6.33 18.87
N ARG A 31 8.61 -7.12 17.86
CA ARG A 31 8.97 -8.54 17.75
C ARG A 31 10.33 -8.76 17.06
N GLY A 32 11.06 -7.69 16.74
CA GLY A 32 12.39 -7.76 16.15
C GLY A 32 12.44 -7.85 14.64
N ALA A 33 11.32 -7.61 13.92
CA ALA A 33 11.33 -7.52 12.47
C ALA A 33 11.96 -6.19 11.99
N ASP A 34 12.62 -6.20 10.83
CA ASP A 34 13.08 -4.98 10.12
C ASP A 34 11.88 -4.38 9.37
N VAL A 35 11.20 -3.41 10.00
CA VAL A 35 9.94 -2.86 9.50
C VAL A 35 10.12 -1.48 8.90
N TRP A 36 9.61 -1.31 7.71
CA TRP A 36 9.58 -0.08 6.95
C TRP A 36 8.12 0.34 6.65
N PHE A 37 7.87 1.63 6.66
CA PHE A 37 6.60 2.21 6.24
C PHE A 37 6.85 3.30 5.20
N ILE A 38 6.33 3.11 3.99
CA ILE A 38 6.33 4.14 2.94
C ILE A 38 4.95 4.80 2.95
N GLY A 39 4.90 6.11 3.21
CA GLY A 39 3.63 6.78 3.44
C GLY A 39 3.56 8.25 3.07
N ALA A 40 2.33 8.80 3.17
CA ALA A 40 1.98 10.15 2.77
C ALA A 40 2.43 11.21 3.78
N GLN A 41 3.74 11.27 4.06
CA GLN A 41 4.36 12.31 4.90
C GLN A 41 5.55 12.96 4.22
N ASP A 42 6.01 14.08 4.75
CA ASP A 42 7.23 14.75 4.31
C ASP A 42 8.40 14.28 5.15
N GLY A 43 9.52 13.95 4.46
CA GLY A 43 10.74 13.50 5.11
C GLY A 43 10.70 12.06 5.61
N ASP A 44 11.88 11.60 5.98
CA ASP A 44 12.12 10.26 6.53
C ASP A 44 12.38 10.37 8.03
N GLU A 45 11.97 9.37 8.80
CA GLU A 45 12.18 9.32 10.24
C GLU A 45 12.18 7.88 10.76
N ILE A 46 12.51 7.71 12.03
CA ILE A 46 12.32 6.43 12.75
C ILE A 46 11.37 6.70 13.90
N ASP A 47 10.30 5.92 13.97
CA ASP A 47 9.33 6.00 15.04
C ASP A 47 8.93 4.59 15.50
N SER A 48 8.94 4.38 16.81
CA SER A 48 8.54 3.10 17.44
C SER A 48 9.29 1.88 16.86
N GLY A 49 10.54 2.07 16.42
CA GLY A 49 11.35 1.03 15.77
C GLY A 49 11.00 0.76 14.31
N VAL A 50 10.13 1.58 13.70
CA VAL A 50 9.75 1.52 12.28
C VAL A 50 10.51 2.59 11.50
N HIS A 51 11.14 2.22 10.41
CA HIS A 51 11.74 3.15 9.45
C HIS A 51 10.65 3.73 8.55
N VAL A 52 10.41 5.03 8.65
CA VAL A 52 9.38 5.71 7.86
C VAL A 52 10.02 6.47 6.71
N VAL A 53 9.50 6.25 5.50
CA VAL A 53 9.94 6.89 4.27
C VAL A 53 8.81 7.77 3.73
N GLY A 54 9.05 9.07 3.67
CA GLY A 54 8.07 10.03 3.20
C GLY A 54 8.04 10.15 1.67
N ILE A 55 6.86 9.98 1.09
CA ILE A 55 6.62 10.25 -0.34
C ILE A 55 5.80 11.51 -0.59
N GLY A 56 5.49 12.24 0.48
CA GLY A 56 4.65 13.43 0.49
C GLY A 56 3.16 13.15 0.29
N LYS A 57 2.32 14.06 0.74
CA LYS A 57 0.86 13.97 0.57
C LYS A 57 0.47 14.21 -0.89
N ALA A 58 -0.50 13.47 -1.38
CA ALA A 58 -1.10 13.72 -2.68
C ALA A 58 -1.96 15.00 -2.63
N THR A 59 -1.84 15.85 -3.64
CA THR A 59 -2.65 17.08 -3.75
C THR A 59 -4.05 16.80 -4.28
N ASN A 60 -4.21 15.76 -5.07
CA ASN A 60 -5.46 15.30 -5.64
C ASN A 60 -5.36 13.82 -6.08
N ARG A 61 -6.45 13.27 -6.63
CA ARG A 61 -6.49 11.87 -7.08
C ARG A 61 -5.52 11.56 -8.22
N ILE A 62 -5.37 12.48 -9.16
CA ILE A 62 -4.47 12.31 -10.31
C ILE A 62 -3.01 12.24 -9.81
N ASP A 63 -2.63 13.15 -8.91
CA ASP A 63 -1.31 13.13 -8.27
C ASP A 63 -1.06 11.81 -7.53
N ARG A 64 -2.08 11.27 -6.83
CA ARG A 64 -2.00 9.99 -6.14
C ARG A 64 -1.80 8.81 -7.09
N LEU A 65 -2.50 8.82 -8.22
CA LEU A 65 -2.44 7.76 -9.24
C LEU A 65 -1.24 7.88 -10.18
N THR A 66 -0.47 8.96 -10.11
CA THR A 66 0.67 9.21 -11.00
C THR A 66 1.96 9.48 -10.21
N ARG A 67 2.19 10.70 -9.76
CA ARG A 67 3.43 11.09 -9.08
C ARG A 67 3.71 10.28 -7.82
N ARG A 68 2.66 9.96 -7.02
CA ARG A 68 2.85 9.16 -5.80
C ARG A 68 3.20 7.73 -6.12
N GLN A 69 2.67 7.16 -7.20
CA GLN A 69 3.07 5.83 -7.68
C GLN A 69 4.57 5.80 -8.04
N VAL A 70 5.05 6.81 -8.77
CA VAL A 70 6.48 6.93 -9.12
C VAL A 70 7.35 7.09 -7.88
N LYS A 71 6.93 7.93 -6.92
CA LYS A 71 7.67 8.10 -5.65
C LYS A 71 7.67 6.82 -4.82
N ALA A 72 6.53 6.11 -4.75
CA ALA A 72 6.42 4.83 -4.08
C ALA A 72 7.34 3.77 -4.71
N TRP A 73 7.38 3.69 -6.05
CA TRP A 73 8.32 2.82 -6.76
C TRP A 73 9.78 3.10 -6.38
N LYS A 74 10.19 4.38 -6.44
CA LYS A 74 11.56 4.79 -6.06
C LYS A 74 11.88 4.49 -4.59
N ALA A 75 10.90 4.65 -3.71
CA ALA A 75 11.04 4.30 -2.31
C ALA A 75 11.20 2.78 -2.10
N LEU A 76 10.42 1.96 -2.81
CA LEU A 76 10.58 0.50 -2.81
C LEU A 76 11.97 0.07 -3.33
N GLU A 77 12.48 0.71 -4.39
CA GLU A 77 13.85 0.47 -4.88
C GLU A 77 14.90 0.76 -3.81
N ARG A 78 14.75 1.86 -3.08
CA ARG A 78 15.66 2.28 -2.01
C ARG A 78 15.60 1.34 -0.80
N VAL A 79 14.39 0.97 -0.38
CA VAL A 79 14.15 0.09 0.78
C VAL A 79 14.50 -1.36 0.44
N ASN A 80 14.23 -1.81 -0.78
CA ASN A 80 14.43 -3.18 -1.26
C ASN A 80 13.89 -4.25 -0.28
N PRO A 81 12.60 -4.23 0.06
CA PRO A 81 12.01 -5.15 1.02
C PRO A 81 11.90 -6.58 0.49
N ASP A 82 11.84 -7.56 1.38
CA ASP A 82 11.55 -8.96 1.06
C ASP A 82 10.05 -9.19 0.88
N LEU A 83 9.22 -8.44 1.65
CA LEU A 83 7.76 -8.47 1.59
C LEU A 83 7.21 -7.05 1.54
N VAL A 84 6.32 -6.80 0.59
CA VAL A 84 5.54 -5.56 0.49
C VAL A 84 4.10 -5.82 0.93
N HIS A 85 3.64 -5.12 1.97
CA HIS A 85 2.26 -5.14 2.45
C HIS A 85 1.56 -3.85 2.04
N ILE A 86 0.63 -3.92 1.10
CA ILE A 86 -0.08 -2.75 0.56
C ILE A 86 -1.47 -2.60 1.17
N HIS A 87 -1.88 -1.36 1.38
CA HIS A 87 -3.15 -1.00 2.02
C HIS A 87 -4.13 -0.27 1.10
N ASP A 88 -3.67 0.19 -0.07
CA ASP A 88 -4.51 0.90 -1.02
C ASP A 88 -4.62 0.13 -2.34
N PRO A 89 -5.83 -0.11 -2.86
CA PRO A 89 -6.04 -0.94 -4.06
C PRO A 89 -5.41 -0.36 -5.33
N GLU A 90 -5.24 0.95 -5.42
CA GLU A 90 -4.57 1.59 -6.55
C GLU A 90 -3.07 1.26 -6.65
N LEU A 91 -2.47 0.72 -5.59
CA LEU A 91 -1.07 0.29 -5.58
C LEU A 91 -0.88 -1.11 -6.19
N ILE A 92 -1.95 -1.91 -6.31
CA ILE A 92 -1.88 -3.30 -6.76
C ILE A 92 -1.11 -3.46 -8.08
N PRO A 93 -1.43 -2.73 -9.17
CA PRO A 93 -0.72 -2.95 -10.44
C PRO A 93 0.76 -2.59 -10.36
N MET A 94 1.09 -1.49 -9.69
CA MET A 94 2.46 -1.01 -9.56
C MET A 94 3.32 -1.96 -8.72
N VAL A 95 2.80 -2.37 -7.55
CA VAL A 95 3.54 -3.29 -6.66
C VAL A 95 3.66 -4.67 -7.28
N LEU A 96 2.64 -5.16 -7.99
CA LEU A 96 2.73 -6.41 -8.73
C LEU A 96 3.87 -6.40 -9.75
N ALA A 97 3.99 -5.31 -10.53
CA ALA A 97 5.10 -5.15 -11.47
C ALA A 97 6.45 -5.16 -10.73
N TRP A 98 6.54 -4.43 -9.63
CA TRP A 98 7.76 -4.32 -8.84
C TRP A 98 8.19 -5.68 -8.25
N VAL A 99 7.28 -6.40 -7.57
CA VAL A 99 7.62 -7.69 -6.93
C VAL A 99 8.00 -8.76 -7.96
N LYS A 100 7.33 -8.79 -9.13
CA LYS A 100 7.69 -9.70 -10.22
C LYS A 100 9.07 -9.40 -10.80
N LEU A 101 9.42 -8.13 -10.97
CA LEU A 101 10.74 -7.73 -11.47
C LEU A 101 11.85 -8.01 -10.45
N ARG A 102 11.54 -7.98 -9.16
CA ARG A 102 12.52 -8.16 -8.07
C ARG A 102 12.51 -9.55 -7.45
N GLY A 103 11.58 -10.43 -7.81
CA GLY A 103 11.43 -11.75 -7.20
C GLY A 103 11.09 -11.64 -5.69
N ARG A 104 10.20 -10.70 -5.34
CA ARG A 104 9.80 -10.43 -3.95
C ARG A 104 8.36 -10.84 -3.72
N ALA A 105 7.95 -10.92 -2.44
CA ALA A 105 6.60 -11.25 -2.04
C ALA A 105 5.74 -9.99 -1.84
N ALA A 106 4.43 -10.11 -2.04
CA ALA A 106 3.47 -9.06 -1.73
C ALA A 106 2.18 -9.61 -1.10
N VAL A 107 1.63 -8.82 -0.18
CA VAL A 107 0.34 -9.06 0.47
C VAL A 107 -0.53 -7.81 0.31
N PHE A 108 -1.81 -8.01 0.03
CA PHE A 108 -2.80 -6.93 -0.02
C PHE A 108 -3.75 -7.03 1.18
N ASP A 109 -3.86 -5.93 1.92
CA ASP A 109 -4.82 -5.78 3.01
C ASP A 109 -6.17 -5.30 2.47
N ALA A 110 -7.11 -6.23 2.34
CA ALA A 110 -8.46 -6.00 1.83
C ALA A 110 -9.49 -5.80 2.96
N HIS A 111 -9.15 -5.00 3.96
CA HIS A 111 -9.97 -4.78 5.16
C HIS A 111 -11.36 -4.17 4.92
N GLU A 112 -11.64 -3.71 3.71
CA GLU A 112 -12.95 -3.17 3.33
C GLU A 112 -13.39 -3.76 1.98
N ASP A 113 -14.69 -4.03 1.84
CA ASP A 113 -15.27 -4.41 0.55
C ASP A 113 -15.22 -3.23 -0.42
N LEU A 114 -14.23 -3.24 -1.32
CA LEU A 114 -14.02 -2.18 -2.31
C LEU A 114 -15.25 -1.98 -3.21
N VAL A 115 -16.01 -3.03 -3.46
CA VAL A 115 -17.21 -2.96 -4.30
C VAL A 115 -18.33 -2.26 -3.53
N ALA A 116 -18.56 -2.64 -2.28
CA ALA A 116 -19.54 -1.98 -1.41
C ALA A 116 -19.19 -0.51 -1.15
N GLN A 117 -17.90 -0.19 -1.01
CA GLN A 117 -17.44 1.19 -0.88
C GLN A 117 -17.79 2.06 -2.09
N ILE A 118 -17.73 1.52 -3.31
CA ILE A 118 -18.10 2.27 -4.52
C ILE A 118 -19.56 2.66 -4.47
N ASP A 119 -20.42 1.81 -3.94
CA ASP A 119 -21.85 2.07 -3.83
C ASP A 119 -22.20 3.15 -2.82
N SER A 120 -21.42 3.27 -1.76
CA SER A 120 -21.58 4.32 -0.73
C SER A 120 -21.06 5.69 -1.15
N LYS A 121 -20.28 5.81 -2.23
CA LYS A 121 -19.67 7.07 -2.67
C LYS A 121 -20.67 7.91 -3.45
N ALA A 122 -21.34 8.85 -2.76
CA ALA A 122 -22.35 9.75 -3.33
C ALA A 122 -21.84 10.64 -4.49
N TYR A 123 -20.53 10.87 -4.59
CA TYR A 123 -19.92 11.69 -5.65
C TYR A 123 -19.72 10.92 -6.98
N LEU A 124 -19.88 9.60 -6.99
CA LEU A 124 -19.83 8.81 -8.22
C LEU A 124 -21.19 8.81 -8.90
N SER A 125 -21.23 9.38 -10.12
CA SER A 125 -22.45 9.33 -10.91
C SER A 125 -22.85 7.90 -11.23
N GLU A 126 -24.16 7.65 -11.38
CA GLU A 126 -24.69 6.32 -11.73
C GLU A 126 -24.06 5.74 -13.00
N ARG A 127 -23.69 6.60 -13.95
CA ARG A 127 -23.05 6.20 -15.22
C ARG A 127 -21.61 5.67 -15.01
N VAL A 128 -20.90 6.14 -14.00
CA VAL A 128 -19.49 5.76 -13.74
C VAL A 128 -19.39 4.58 -12.76
N ARG A 129 -20.40 4.35 -11.92
CA ARG A 129 -20.39 3.27 -10.93
C ARG A 129 -20.13 1.87 -11.51
N PRO A 130 -20.76 1.44 -12.63
CA PRO A 130 -20.49 0.12 -13.19
C PRO A 130 -19.03 -0.08 -13.60
N LEU A 131 -18.43 0.95 -14.21
CA LEU A 131 -17.01 0.92 -14.57
C LEU A 131 -16.11 0.86 -13.32
N ALA A 132 -16.41 1.67 -12.31
CA ALA A 132 -15.65 1.67 -11.05
C ALA A 132 -15.73 0.32 -10.34
N ARG A 133 -16.91 -0.33 -10.31
CA ARG A 133 -17.08 -1.70 -9.77
C ARG A 133 -16.27 -2.73 -10.55
N MET A 134 -16.29 -2.64 -11.88
CA MET A 134 -15.51 -3.54 -12.73
C MET A 134 -14.00 -3.40 -12.45
N VAL A 135 -13.50 -2.17 -12.35
CA VAL A 135 -12.09 -1.90 -12.01
C VAL A 135 -11.76 -2.46 -10.64
N ALA A 136 -12.60 -2.22 -9.62
CA ALA A 136 -12.36 -2.74 -8.27
C ALA A 136 -12.31 -4.27 -8.24
N LYS A 137 -13.28 -4.95 -8.89
CA LYS A 137 -13.28 -6.42 -9.01
C LYS A 137 -12.03 -6.94 -9.71
N THR A 138 -11.60 -6.27 -10.78
CA THR A 138 -10.39 -6.66 -11.52
C THR A 138 -9.14 -6.51 -10.67
N LEU A 139 -9.02 -5.44 -9.89
CA LEU A 139 -7.89 -5.22 -9.00
C LEU A 139 -7.82 -6.28 -7.89
N VAL A 140 -8.96 -6.60 -7.25
CA VAL A 140 -9.01 -7.65 -6.23
C VAL A 140 -8.66 -9.02 -6.84
N ALA A 141 -9.24 -9.36 -7.98
CA ALA A 141 -8.94 -10.62 -8.67
C ALA A 141 -7.47 -10.71 -9.12
N LEU A 142 -6.86 -9.57 -9.48
CA LEU A 142 -5.44 -9.51 -9.81
C LEU A 142 -4.57 -9.75 -8.58
N ALA A 143 -4.92 -9.16 -7.45
CA ALA A 143 -4.22 -9.39 -6.19
C ALA A 143 -4.36 -10.84 -5.74
N ASP A 144 -5.56 -11.41 -5.79
CA ASP A 144 -5.85 -12.80 -5.42
C ASP A 144 -5.01 -13.82 -6.22
N LYS A 145 -4.86 -13.56 -7.52
CA LYS A 145 -4.10 -14.46 -8.40
C LYS A 145 -2.57 -14.29 -8.32
N CYS A 146 -2.11 -13.12 -7.98
CA CYS A 146 -0.72 -12.72 -8.23
C CYS A 146 0.07 -12.35 -6.98
N TYR A 147 -0.58 -12.14 -5.86
CA TYR A 147 0.06 -11.88 -4.58
C TYR A 147 0.14 -13.15 -3.74
N ASP A 148 1.05 -13.16 -2.77
CA ASP A 148 1.26 -14.27 -1.85
C ASP A 148 0.16 -14.40 -0.80
N GLY A 149 -0.70 -13.36 -0.68
CA GLY A 149 -1.86 -13.39 0.20
C GLY A 149 -2.72 -12.13 0.10
N ILE A 150 -3.98 -12.28 0.49
CA ILE A 150 -4.92 -11.21 0.81
C ILE A 150 -5.34 -11.41 2.26
N ILE A 151 -5.37 -10.33 3.04
CA ILE A 151 -5.74 -10.34 4.47
C ILE A 151 -7.00 -9.51 4.67
#